data_089eb5b4ad5238ff68c8a437619cbc16
#
_entry.id   089eb5b4ad5238ff68c8a437619cbc16
#
_cell.length_a   1.000
_cell.length_b   1.000
_cell.length_c   1.000
_cell.angle_alpha   90.00
_cell.angle_beta   90.00
_cell.angle_gamma   90.00
#
_symmetry.space_group_name_H-M   'P 1'
#
loop_
_entity.id
_entity.type
_entity.pdbx_description
1 polymer ?
#
loop_
_entity_poly.entity_id
_entity_poly.type
_entity_poly.pdbx_seq_one_letter_code
_entity_poly.pdbx_strand_id
1 'polypeptide(L)'
;MTRLWSWLALIVGLLYFFVPLIATVEFSLRMERGRYSFRAYEVVLSDPRFQQTFLYSTVMAFCTILMGVLIVVPTAYWVRLKLPRLRPVVEFVTLLPLVIPPIVVVFGYIRLYNTSSLLPLTGSLTGTNFLLLMGYTVLALPYMYRAVDTGLRSIDVATLTEAAQSLGAGWITILWRVILPNVLVAVLSGAFLTFAIVIGEFVLAALLNRPAFGPYMQLLGANRAYE
;
A
#
# COMPACT_ATOMS: atom_id res chain seq x y z
N MET A 1 13.17 -8.88 -39.71
CA MET A 1 14.14 -8.92 -38.60
C MET A 1 13.58 -8.42 -37.27
N THR A 2 12.72 -7.42 -37.23
CA THR A 2 12.13 -6.85 -35.98
C THR A 2 11.29 -7.83 -35.14
N ARG A 3 10.50 -8.69 -35.77
CA ARG A 3 9.65 -9.69 -35.07
C ARG A 3 10.45 -10.73 -34.26
N LEU A 4 11.57 -11.19 -34.78
CA LEU A 4 12.41 -12.18 -34.08
C LEU A 4 13.03 -11.58 -32.80
N TRP A 5 13.54 -10.36 -32.89
CA TRP A 5 14.09 -9.64 -31.73
C TRP A 5 13.02 -9.34 -30.68
N SER A 6 11.78 -9.01 -31.09
CA SER A 6 10.68 -8.80 -30.16
C SER A 6 10.30 -10.06 -29.39
N TRP A 7 10.27 -11.22 -30.07
CA TRP A 7 10.01 -12.51 -29.42
C TRP A 7 11.15 -12.91 -28.48
N LEU A 8 12.38 -12.68 -28.89
CA LEU A 8 13.57 -12.98 -28.09
C LEU A 8 13.57 -12.11 -26.81
N ALA A 9 13.31 -10.81 -26.93
CA ALA A 9 13.19 -9.91 -25.79
C ALA A 9 12.04 -10.33 -24.85
N LEU A 10 10.89 -10.73 -25.40
CA LEU A 10 9.76 -11.22 -24.60
C LEU A 10 10.14 -12.49 -23.83
N ILE A 11 10.77 -13.48 -24.48
CA ILE A 11 11.17 -14.73 -23.85
C ILE A 11 12.20 -14.48 -22.73
N VAL A 12 13.21 -13.64 -23.00
CA VAL A 12 14.21 -13.27 -21.99
C VAL A 12 13.55 -12.56 -20.80
N GLY A 13 12.63 -11.63 -21.06
CA GLY A 13 11.87 -10.95 -20.01
C GLY A 13 11.01 -11.91 -19.18
N LEU A 14 10.32 -12.84 -19.83
CA LEU A 14 9.54 -13.88 -19.14
C LEU A 14 10.44 -14.78 -18.28
N LEU A 15 11.55 -15.28 -18.83
CA LEU A 15 12.50 -16.10 -18.07
C LEU A 15 13.06 -15.31 -16.86
N TYR A 16 13.48 -14.08 -17.07
CA TYR A 16 13.99 -13.23 -15.99
C TYR A 16 12.98 -13.04 -14.85
N PHE A 17 11.70 -12.94 -15.18
CA PHE A 17 10.64 -12.75 -14.19
C PHE A 17 10.18 -14.04 -13.53
N PHE A 18 9.95 -15.09 -14.32
CA PHE A 18 9.32 -16.32 -13.81
C PHE A 18 10.31 -17.30 -13.18
N VAL A 19 11.56 -17.37 -13.67
CA VAL A 19 12.55 -18.32 -13.12
C VAL A 19 12.80 -18.09 -11.62
N PRO A 20 13.02 -16.85 -11.12
CA PRO A 20 13.16 -16.62 -9.68
C PRO A 20 11.91 -16.98 -8.87
N LEU A 21 10.72 -16.73 -9.41
CA LEU A 21 9.46 -17.08 -8.75
C LEU A 21 9.29 -18.59 -8.63
N ILE A 22 9.54 -19.33 -9.71
CA ILE A 22 9.49 -20.80 -9.72
C ILE A 22 10.54 -21.36 -8.75
N ALA A 23 11.75 -20.82 -8.77
CA ALA A 23 12.82 -21.23 -7.84
C ALA A 23 12.43 -20.98 -6.38
N THR A 24 11.76 -19.86 -6.07
CA THR A 24 11.28 -19.55 -4.72
C THR A 24 10.20 -20.56 -4.28
N VAL A 25 9.25 -20.89 -5.17
CA VAL A 25 8.22 -21.91 -4.89
C VAL A 25 8.86 -23.27 -4.68
N GLU A 26 9.78 -23.67 -5.57
CA GLU A 26 10.49 -24.92 -5.46
C GLU A 26 11.28 -25.03 -4.14
N PHE A 27 12.02 -23.97 -3.79
CA PHE A 27 12.76 -23.89 -2.53
C PHE A 27 11.83 -24.03 -1.31
N SER A 28 10.67 -23.37 -1.33
CA SER A 28 9.70 -23.43 -0.22
C SER A 28 9.14 -24.85 0.02
N LEU A 29 9.15 -25.71 -1.00
CA LEU A 29 8.68 -27.09 -0.90
C LEU A 29 9.78 -28.07 -0.47
N ARG A 30 11.05 -27.64 -0.39
CA ARG A 30 12.23 -28.49 -0.08
C ARG A 30 12.66 -28.45 1.40
N MET A 31 11.76 -28.17 2.35
CA MET A 31 12.08 -28.17 3.77
C MET A 31 12.63 -29.53 4.23
N GLU A 32 12.13 -30.63 3.67
CA GLU A 32 12.65 -31.98 3.92
C GLU A 32 13.64 -32.39 2.81
N ARG A 33 14.85 -32.82 3.20
CA ARG A 33 15.86 -33.23 2.25
C ARG A 33 15.37 -34.40 1.38
N GLY A 34 15.36 -34.20 0.06
CA GLY A 34 15.02 -35.21 -0.93
C GLY A 34 13.54 -35.47 -1.19
N ARG A 35 12.62 -34.66 -0.60
CA ARG A 35 11.17 -34.75 -0.83
C ARG A 35 10.54 -33.35 -0.96
N TYR A 36 9.55 -33.22 -1.85
CA TYR A 36 8.68 -32.07 -1.89
C TYR A 36 7.58 -32.24 -0.86
N SER A 37 7.45 -31.29 0.07
CA SER A 37 6.42 -31.34 1.12
C SER A 37 5.84 -29.93 1.39
N PHE A 38 4.60 -29.88 1.86
CA PHE A 38 3.96 -28.64 2.34
C PHE A 38 4.28 -28.33 3.81
N ARG A 39 5.16 -29.09 4.44
CA ARG A 39 5.46 -28.97 5.86
C ARG A 39 5.94 -27.59 6.27
N ALA A 40 6.68 -26.90 5.40
CA ALA A 40 7.09 -25.50 5.65
C ALA A 40 5.88 -24.57 5.84
N TYR A 41 4.86 -24.76 5.03
CA TYR A 41 3.62 -23.98 5.11
C TYR A 41 2.83 -24.32 6.37
N GLU A 42 2.73 -25.59 6.75
CA GLU A 42 2.07 -26.04 7.98
C GLU A 42 2.75 -25.44 9.22
N VAL A 43 4.09 -25.48 9.29
CA VAL A 43 4.88 -24.91 10.39
C VAL A 43 4.67 -23.39 10.48
N VAL A 44 4.78 -22.69 9.36
CA VAL A 44 4.62 -21.22 9.33
C VAL A 44 3.20 -20.80 9.68
N LEU A 45 2.18 -21.45 9.10
CA LEU A 45 0.78 -21.11 9.36
C LEU A 45 0.34 -21.45 10.79
N SER A 46 0.98 -22.42 11.43
CA SER A 46 0.71 -22.76 12.84
C SER A 46 1.54 -21.94 13.83
N ASP A 47 2.51 -21.13 13.38
CA ASP A 47 3.29 -20.26 14.27
C ASP A 47 2.42 -19.09 14.78
N PRO A 48 2.20 -18.99 16.12
CA PRO A 48 1.39 -17.89 16.68
C PRO A 48 1.96 -16.50 16.38
N ARG A 49 3.28 -16.36 16.26
CA ARG A 49 3.92 -15.07 15.95
C ARG A 49 3.65 -14.67 14.50
N PHE A 50 3.70 -15.64 13.58
CA PHE A 50 3.32 -15.40 12.19
C PHE A 50 1.87 -14.91 12.12
N GLN A 51 0.94 -15.63 12.74
CA GLN A 51 -0.48 -15.28 12.73
C GLN A 51 -0.73 -13.88 13.31
N GLN A 52 -0.14 -13.56 14.46
CA GLN A 52 -0.30 -12.26 15.12
C GLN A 52 0.26 -11.10 14.28
N THR A 53 1.49 -11.25 13.77
CA THR A 53 2.14 -10.19 12.99
C THR A 53 1.49 -9.99 11.64
N PHE A 54 1.08 -11.07 10.97
CA PHE A 54 0.38 -11.02 9.70
C PHE A 54 -1.02 -10.41 9.86
N LEU A 55 -1.78 -10.81 10.89
CA LEU A 55 -3.08 -10.23 11.19
C LEU A 55 -2.97 -8.74 11.50
N TYR A 56 -1.99 -8.35 12.34
CA TYR A 56 -1.74 -6.95 12.65
C TYR A 56 -1.46 -6.12 11.39
N SER A 57 -0.55 -6.57 10.52
CA SER A 57 -0.25 -5.86 9.27
C SER A 57 -1.43 -5.84 8.32
N THR A 58 -2.22 -6.91 8.27
CA THR A 58 -3.45 -6.97 7.45
C THR A 58 -4.48 -5.95 7.92
N VAL A 59 -4.72 -5.85 9.23
CA VAL A 59 -5.62 -4.83 9.79
C VAL A 59 -5.11 -3.42 9.48
N MET A 60 -3.82 -3.18 9.69
CA MET A 60 -3.20 -1.89 9.35
C MET A 60 -3.31 -1.57 7.86
N ALA A 61 -3.15 -2.56 6.97
CA ALA A 61 -3.32 -2.37 5.54
C ALA A 61 -4.76 -1.97 5.18
N PHE A 62 -5.77 -2.63 5.74
CA PHE A 62 -7.16 -2.24 5.52
C PHE A 62 -7.49 -0.86 6.07
N CYS A 63 -6.99 -0.51 7.25
CA CYS A 63 -7.13 0.84 7.81
C CYS A 63 -6.46 1.88 6.90
N THR A 64 -5.27 1.58 6.38
CA THR A 64 -4.55 2.46 5.44
C THR A 64 -5.29 2.63 4.12
N ILE A 65 -5.84 1.55 3.56
CA ILE A 65 -6.67 1.59 2.36
C ILE A 65 -7.90 2.48 2.59
N LEU A 66 -8.61 2.26 3.70
CA LEU A 66 -9.77 3.05 4.05
C LEU A 66 -9.44 4.55 4.16
N MET A 67 -8.38 4.89 4.89
CA MET A 67 -7.88 6.27 5.00
C MET A 67 -7.48 6.83 3.64
N GLY A 68 -6.75 6.05 2.83
CA GLY A 68 -6.38 6.43 1.48
C GLY A 68 -7.59 6.73 0.60
N VAL A 69 -8.60 5.88 0.61
CA VAL A 69 -9.85 6.10 -0.15
C VAL A 69 -10.57 7.35 0.33
N LEU A 70 -10.72 7.52 1.66
CA LEU A 70 -11.41 8.66 2.26
C LEU A 70 -10.73 10.00 1.98
N ILE A 71 -9.42 10.02 1.83
CA ILE A 71 -8.65 11.24 1.55
C ILE A 71 -8.51 11.45 0.04
N VAL A 72 -8.09 10.43 -0.70
CA VAL A 72 -7.68 10.57 -2.09
C VAL A 72 -8.87 10.71 -3.03
N VAL A 73 -9.94 9.93 -2.84
CA VAL A 73 -11.10 9.97 -3.77
C VAL A 73 -11.77 11.34 -3.76
N PRO A 74 -12.12 11.93 -2.59
CA PRO A 74 -12.66 13.29 -2.56
C PRO A 74 -11.68 14.32 -3.11
N THR A 75 -10.41 14.24 -2.74
CA THR A 75 -9.40 15.21 -3.19
C THR A 75 -9.23 15.18 -4.70
N ALA A 76 -9.06 14.00 -5.30
CA ALA A 76 -8.91 13.86 -6.74
C ALA A 76 -10.17 14.32 -7.51
N TYR A 77 -11.36 14.00 -6.99
CA TYR A 77 -12.63 14.47 -7.53
C TYR A 77 -12.73 15.99 -7.53
N TRP A 78 -12.46 16.64 -6.37
CA TRP A 78 -12.53 18.11 -6.26
C TRP A 78 -11.48 18.81 -7.10
N VAL A 79 -10.25 18.32 -7.12
CA VAL A 79 -9.16 18.86 -7.95
C VAL A 79 -9.56 18.81 -9.42
N ARG A 80 -10.16 17.71 -9.86
CA ARG A 80 -10.55 17.54 -11.26
C ARG A 80 -11.73 18.44 -11.66
N LEU A 81 -12.75 18.56 -10.79
CA LEU A 81 -13.99 19.25 -11.11
C LEU A 81 -13.93 20.77 -10.84
N LYS A 82 -13.37 21.16 -9.70
CA LYS A 82 -13.46 22.54 -9.17
C LYS A 82 -12.11 23.27 -9.16
N LEU A 83 -11.00 22.56 -9.02
CA LEU A 83 -9.69 23.14 -8.73
C LEU A 83 -8.59 22.65 -9.68
N PRO A 84 -8.80 22.68 -11.03
CA PRO A 84 -7.83 22.14 -11.97
C PRO A 84 -6.45 22.83 -11.89
N ARG A 85 -6.41 24.08 -11.42
CA ARG A 85 -5.14 24.82 -11.22
C ARG A 85 -4.29 24.25 -10.07
N LEU A 86 -4.89 23.60 -9.09
CA LEU A 86 -4.17 22.98 -7.96
C LEU A 86 -3.66 21.56 -8.30
N ARG A 87 -4.02 21.02 -9.45
CA ARG A 87 -3.63 19.67 -9.84
C ARG A 87 -2.11 19.42 -9.80
N PRO A 88 -1.24 20.30 -10.36
CA PRO A 88 0.20 20.08 -10.29
C PRO A 88 0.73 20.06 -8.86
N VAL A 89 0.16 20.89 -7.97
CA VAL A 89 0.55 20.94 -6.55
C VAL A 89 0.16 19.65 -5.85
N VAL A 90 -1.06 19.15 -6.05
CA VAL A 90 -1.53 17.89 -5.45
C VAL A 90 -0.72 16.71 -5.99
N GLU A 91 -0.47 16.64 -7.30
CA GLU A 91 0.38 15.63 -7.91
C GLU A 91 1.80 15.66 -7.30
N PHE A 92 2.39 16.83 -7.14
CA PHE A 92 3.72 16.99 -6.52
C PHE A 92 3.73 16.50 -5.06
N VAL A 93 2.75 16.95 -4.25
CA VAL A 93 2.66 16.56 -2.82
C VAL A 93 2.45 15.06 -2.66
N THR A 94 1.60 14.47 -3.49
CA THR A 94 1.36 13.02 -3.44
C THR A 94 2.57 12.19 -3.88
N LEU A 95 3.50 12.75 -4.66
CA LEU A 95 4.72 12.08 -5.08
C LEU A 95 5.89 12.24 -4.11
N LEU A 96 5.83 13.19 -3.17
CA LEU A 96 6.91 13.43 -2.19
C LEU A 96 7.35 12.16 -1.44
N PRO A 97 6.44 11.26 -1.03
CA PRO A 97 6.82 10.03 -0.31
C PRO A 97 7.70 9.06 -1.12
N LEU A 98 7.74 9.18 -2.45
CA LEU A 98 8.66 8.40 -3.28
C LEU A 98 10.11 8.92 -3.21
N VAL A 99 10.27 10.19 -2.87
CA VAL A 99 11.57 10.85 -2.80
C VAL A 99 12.11 10.82 -1.36
N ILE A 100 11.21 10.95 -0.38
CA ILE A 100 11.58 11.00 1.04
C ILE A 100 11.68 9.56 1.57
N PRO A 101 12.87 9.09 2.00
CA PRO A 101 13.00 7.74 2.55
C PRO A 101 12.13 7.55 3.81
N PRO A 102 11.50 6.39 3.99
CA PRO A 102 10.65 6.09 5.17
C PRO A 102 11.36 6.33 6.51
N ILE A 103 12.67 6.11 6.56
CA ILE A 103 13.48 6.34 7.76
C ILE A 103 13.47 7.81 8.21
N VAL A 104 13.46 8.76 7.26
CA VAL A 104 13.40 10.20 7.58
C VAL A 104 12.05 10.55 8.19
N VAL A 105 10.98 9.96 7.67
CA VAL A 105 9.62 10.17 8.19
C VAL A 105 9.51 9.70 9.64
N VAL A 106 10.00 8.49 9.94
CA VAL A 106 9.89 7.94 11.30
C VAL A 106 10.77 8.69 12.30
N PHE A 107 11.98 9.11 11.93
CA PHE A 107 12.79 9.96 12.81
C PHE A 107 12.13 11.32 13.05
N GLY A 108 11.48 11.89 12.03
CA GLY A 108 10.62 13.06 12.19
C GLY A 108 9.52 12.83 13.23
N TYR A 109 8.81 11.71 13.14
CA TYR A 109 7.77 11.34 14.11
C TYR A 109 8.32 11.19 15.52
N ILE A 110 9.43 10.45 15.71
CA ILE A 110 10.06 10.25 17.02
C ILE A 110 10.47 11.59 17.62
N ARG A 111 11.01 12.50 16.82
CA ARG A 111 11.44 13.82 17.29
C ARG A 111 10.28 14.75 17.62
N LEU A 112 9.25 14.80 16.78
CA LEU A 112 8.11 15.71 16.94
C LEU A 112 7.09 15.24 17.97
N TYR A 113 6.92 13.93 18.15
CA TYR A 113 5.89 13.32 18.98
C TYR A 113 6.46 12.53 20.16
N ASN A 114 7.68 12.89 20.61
CA ASN A 114 8.30 12.26 21.80
C ASN A 114 7.52 12.56 23.08
N THR A 115 7.88 11.87 24.15
CA THR A 115 7.20 11.97 25.45
C THR A 115 7.20 13.37 26.08
N SER A 116 8.11 14.25 25.65
CA SER A 116 8.23 15.65 26.12
C SER A 116 7.55 16.64 25.19
N SER A 117 6.93 16.20 24.09
CA SER A 117 6.24 17.07 23.14
C SER A 117 4.82 17.43 23.58
N LEU A 118 4.21 18.43 22.94
CA LEU A 118 2.80 18.81 23.16
C LEU A 118 1.82 17.64 22.84
N LEU A 119 2.19 16.74 21.95
CA LEU A 119 1.42 15.55 21.56
C LEU A 119 2.34 14.31 21.71
N PRO A 120 2.43 13.69 22.89
CA PRO A 120 3.37 12.60 23.17
C PRO A 120 2.88 11.25 22.64
N LEU A 121 2.71 11.14 21.31
CA LEU A 121 2.16 9.95 20.65
C LEU A 121 3.11 8.74 20.73
N THR A 122 4.43 8.96 20.79
CA THR A 122 5.38 7.84 20.88
C THR A 122 5.41 7.16 22.25
N GLY A 123 4.84 7.78 23.27
CA GLY A 123 4.77 7.23 24.63
C GLY A 123 3.67 6.18 24.87
N SER A 124 2.81 5.93 23.90
CA SER A 124 1.70 4.99 24.02
C SER A 124 1.55 4.05 22.84
N LEU A 125 0.98 2.86 23.09
CA LEU A 125 0.70 1.87 22.05
C LEU A 125 -0.28 2.43 20.99
N THR A 126 -1.32 3.10 21.44
CA THR A 126 -2.32 3.72 20.56
C THR A 126 -1.71 4.82 19.72
N GLY A 127 -0.89 5.68 20.33
CA GLY A 127 -0.18 6.75 19.64
C GLY A 127 0.77 6.25 18.57
N THR A 128 1.58 5.23 18.88
CA THR A 128 2.50 4.63 17.90
C THR A 128 1.77 3.90 16.79
N ASN A 129 0.62 3.25 17.07
CA ASN A 129 -0.22 2.66 16.02
C ASN A 129 -0.83 3.74 15.11
N PHE A 130 -1.26 4.87 15.69
CA PHE A 130 -1.75 6.01 14.93
C PHE A 130 -0.66 6.60 14.02
N LEU A 131 0.55 6.83 14.56
CA LEU A 131 1.69 7.31 13.77
C LEU A 131 2.05 6.34 12.63
N LEU A 132 2.00 5.02 12.91
CA LEU A 132 2.24 4.01 11.90
C LEU A 132 1.18 4.05 10.79
N LEU A 133 -0.11 4.16 11.16
CA LEU A 133 -1.20 4.29 10.20
C LEU A 133 -1.04 5.54 9.32
N MET A 134 -0.70 6.68 9.92
CA MET A 134 -0.45 7.93 9.18
C MET A 134 0.75 7.79 8.25
N GLY A 135 1.84 7.18 8.74
CA GLY A 135 3.04 6.91 7.92
C GLY A 135 2.74 6.00 6.73
N TYR A 136 2.01 4.92 6.95
CA TYR A 136 1.59 4.02 5.88
C TYR A 136 0.67 4.71 4.87
N THR A 137 -0.26 5.55 5.36
CA THR A 137 -1.14 6.33 4.49
C THR A 137 -0.33 7.27 3.60
N VAL A 138 0.66 7.95 4.17
CA VAL A 138 1.56 8.83 3.40
C VAL A 138 2.35 8.04 2.35
N LEU A 139 2.94 6.90 2.70
CA LEU A 139 3.68 6.05 1.76
C LEU A 139 2.79 5.49 0.63
N ALA A 140 1.51 5.27 0.91
CA ALA A 140 0.54 4.75 -0.05
C ALA A 140 -0.02 5.85 -0.99
N LEU A 141 0.07 7.14 -0.62
CA LEU A 141 -0.52 8.25 -1.37
C LEU A 141 -0.17 8.24 -2.87
N PRO A 142 1.10 8.05 -3.29
CA PRO A 142 1.45 8.08 -4.71
C PRO A 142 0.68 7.05 -5.54
N TYR A 143 0.54 5.86 -5.01
CA TYR A 143 -0.08 4.73 -5.68
C TYR A 143 -1.60 4.87 -5.73
N MET A 144 -2.21 5.20 -4.60
CA MET A 144 -3.65 5.42 -4.49
C MET A 144 -4.09 6.61 -5.34
N TYR A 145 -3.38 7.74 -5.27
CA TYR A 145 -3.72 8.93 -6.05
C TYR A 145 -3.62 8.68 -7.55
N ARG A 146 -2.54 8.04 -8.02
CA ARG A 146 -2.37 7.72 -9.45
C ARG A 146 -3.46 6.79 -9.96
N ALA A 147 -3.81 5.76 -9.19
CA ALA A 147 -4.87 4.84 -9.57
C ALA A 147 -6.22 5.58 -9.69
N VAL A 148 -6.59 6.35 -8.67
CA VAL A 148 -7.85 7.09 -8.64
C VAL A 148 -7.90 8.17 -9.74
N ASP A 149 -6.84 8.97 -9.91
CA ASP A 149 -6.79 10.01 -10.97
C ASP A 149 -6.91 9.39 -12.37
N THR A 150 -6.29 8.23 -12.59
CA THR A 150 -6.44 7.48 -13.86
C THR A 150 -7.88 7.01 -14.05
N GLY A 151 -8.52 6.48 -13.02
CA GLY A 151 -9.92 6.09 -13.06
C GLY A 151 -10.85 7.27 -13.34
N LEU A 152 -10.62 8.42 -12.70
CA LEU A 152 -11.39 9.63 -12.94
C LEU A 152 -11.17 10.21 -14.34
N ARG A 153 -10.04 9.94 -14.99
CA ARG A 153 -9.79 10.33 -16.41
C ARG A 153 -10.58 9.51 -17.41
N SER A 154 -10.95 8.29 -17.07
CA SER A 154 -11.68 7.39 -17.96
C SER A 154 -13.18 7.64 -18.02
N ILE A 155 -13.70 8.52 -17.15
CA ILE A 155 -15.12 8.89 -17.08
C ILE A 155 -15.31 10.39 -17.25
N ASP A 156 -16.49 10.79 -17.74
CA ASP A 156 -16.88 12.21 -17.77
C ASP A 156 -17.46 12.63 -16.41
N VAL A 157 -16.54 13.04 -15.50
CA VAL A 157 -16.89 13.45 -14.12
C VAL A 157 -17.85 14.64 -14.11
N ALA A 158 -17.73 15.59 -15.06
CA ALA A 158 -18.55 16.77 -15.11
C ALA A 158 -20.00 16.41 -15.44
N THR A 159 -20.22 15.70 -16.55
CA THR A 159 -21.56 15.27 -16.97
C THR A 159 -22.25 14.39 -15.94
N LEU A 160 -21.52 13.45 -15.31
CA LEU A 160 -22.08 12.60 -14.26
C LEU A 160 -22.49 13.43 -13.03
N THR A 161 -21.68 14.43 -12.67
CA THR A 161 -21.96 15.32 -11.53
C THR A 161 -23.19 16.20 -11.82
N GLU A 162 -23.25 16.83 -12.99
CA GLU A 162 -24.37 17.69 -13.40
C GLU A 162 -25.69 16.92 -13.49
N ALA A 163 -25.68 15.73 -14.10
CA ALA A 163 -26.85 14.86 -14.18
C ALA A 163 -27.37 14.46 -12.77
N ALA A 164 -26.46 14.11 -11.85
CA ALA A 164 -26.86 13.77 -10.50
C ALA A 164 -27.40 15.00 -9.73
N GLN A 165 -26.81 16.18 -9.93
CA GLN A 165 -27.29 17.44 -9.35
C GLN A 165 -28.69 17.82 -9.87
N SER A 166 -28.96 17.61 -11.14
CA SER A 166 -30.29 17.83 -11.73
C SER A 166 -31.37 16.95 -11.11
N LEU A 167 -30.98 15.80 -10.57
CA LEU A 167 -31.85 14.91 -9.77
C LEU A 167 -31.88 15.25 -8.28
N GLY A 168 -31.29 16.37 -7.86
CA GLY A 168 -31.27 16.82 -6.47
C GLY A 168 -30.23 16.14 -5.58
N ALA A 169 -29.26 15.41 -6.15
CA ALA A 169 -28.23 14.75 -5.34
C ALA A 169 -27.23 15.76 -4.76
N GLY A 170 -26.96 15.65 -3.44
CA GLY A 170 -25.90 16.38 -2.77
C GLY A 170 -24.51 15.78 -3.06
N TRP A 171 -23.46 16.56 -2.79
CA TRP A 171 -22.07 16.19 -3.15
C TRP A 171 -21.60 14.86 -2.55
N ILE A 172 -22.02 14.53 -1.31
CA ILE A 172 -21.69 13.24 -0.66
C ILE A 172 -22.32 12.08 -1.45
N THR A 173 -23.60 12.23 -1.84
CA THR A 173 -24.30 11.22 -2.63
C THR A 173 -23.64 11.02 -4.00
N ILE A 174 -23.27 12.12 -4.65
CA ILE A 174 -22.56 12.09 -5.93
C ILE A 174 -21.25 11.33 -5.80
N LEU A 175 -20.44 11.70 -4.80
CA LEU A 175 -19.12 11.09 -4.60
C LEU A 175 -19.22 9.58 -4.35
N TRP A 176 -20.09 9.16 -3.43
CA TRP A 176 -20.13 7.76 -2.97
C TRP A 176 -21.07 6.85 -3.78
N ARG A 177 -22.12 7.39 -4.40
CA ARG A 177 -23.09 6.60 -5.16
C ARG A 177 -22.96 6.71 -6.67
N VAL A 178 -22.29 7.76 -7.15
CA VAL A 178 -22.09 7.97 -8.60
C VAL A 178 -20.61 7.80 -8.96
N ILE A 179 -19.74 8.60 -8.38
CA ILE A 179 -18.33 8.64 -8.80
C ILE A 179 -17.58 7.39 -8.34
N LEU A 180 -17.60 7.05 -7.05
CA LEU A 180 -16.85 5.92 -6.51
C LEU A 180 -17.16 4.59 -7.21
N PRO A 181 -18.42 4.20 -7.47
CA PRO A 181 -18.70 2.97 -8.20
C PRO A 181 -18.13 2.94 -9.62
N ASN A 182 -18.14 4.08 -10.31
CA ASN A 182 -17.62 4.18 -11.67
C ASN A 182 -16.08 4.11 -11.75
N VAL A 183 -15.38 4.41 -10.65
CA VAL A 183 -13.91 4.30 -10.56
C VAL A 183 -13.45 3.15 -9.66
N LEU A 184 -14.36 2.26 -9.26
CA LEU A 184 -14.09 1.20 -8.29
C LEU A 184 -12.91 0.31 -8.68
N VAL A 185 -12.79 -0.05 -9.95
CA VAL A 185 -11.68 -0.89 -10.45
C VAL A 185 -10.33 -0.17 -10.25
N ALA A 186 -10.28 1.13 -10.48
CA ALA A 186 -9.08 1.93 -10.25
C ALA A 186 -8.77 2.05 -8.75
N VAL A 187 -9.79 2.25 -7.92
CA VAL A 187 -9.64 2.27 -6.46
C VAL A 187 -9.14 0.93 -5.94
N LEU A 188 -9.68 -0.19 -6.42
CA LEU A 188 -9.20 -1.53 -6.07
C LEU A 188 -7.74 -1.74 -6.48
N SER A 189 -7.33 -1.27 -7.66
CA SER A 189 -5.93 -1.33 -8.09
C SER A 189 -5.00 -0.57 -7.12
N GLY A 190 -5.39 0.65 -6.70
CA GLY A 190 -4.68 1.41 -5.69
C GLY A 190 -4.68 0.72 -4.32
N ALA A 191 -5.79 0.08 -3.95
CA ALA A 191 -5.93 -0.66 -2.70
C ALA A 191 -5.00 -1.89 -2.65
N PHE A 192 -4.90 -2.68 -3.73
CA PHE A 192 -3.98 -3.81 -3.80
C PHE A 192 -2.52 -3.38 -3.70
N LEU A 193 -2.13 -2.29 -4.37
CA LEU A 193 -0.78 -1.74 -4.23
C LEU A 193 -0.51 -1.25 -2.80
N THR A 194 -1.47 -0.56 -2.19
CA THR A 194 -1.39 -0.13 -0.79
C THR A 194 -1.23 -1.32 0.15
N PHE A 195 -2.02 -2.37 -0.05
CA PHE A 195 -1.94 -3.61 0.73
C PHE A 195 -0.53 -4.22 0.64
N ALA A 196 -0.01 -4.38 -0.58
CA ALA A 196 1.32 -4.95 -0.81
C ALA A 196 2.43 -4.14 -0.13
N ILE A 197 2.35 -2.80 -0.21
CA ILE A 197 3.32 -1.89 0.43
C ILE A 197 3.28 -2.04 1.95
N VAL A 198 2.08 -2.03 2.56
CA VAL A 198 1.93 -2.09 4.02
C VAL A 198 2.37 -3.45 4.57
N ILE A 199 2.05 -4.55 3.90
CA ILE A 199 2.49 -5.89 4.32
C ILE A 199 4.02 -6.02 4.28
N GLY A 200 4.67 -5.46 3.26
CA GLY A 200 6.13 -5.50 3.09
C GLY A 200 6.91 -4.41 3.82
N GLU A 201 6.20 -3.45 4.45
CA GLU A 201 6.90 -2.33 5.08
C GLU A 201 7.58 -2.77 6.39
N PHE A 202 8.86 -2.40 6.48
CA PHE A 202 9.73 -2.78 7.58
C PHE A 202 10.14 -1.58 8.44
N VAL A 203 10.51 -0.46 7.81
CA VAL A 203 11.26 0.63 8.46
C VAL A 203 10.45 1.35 9.53
N LEU A 204 9.22 1.78 9.17
CA LEU A 204 8.35 2.48 10.12
C LEU A 204 7.94 1.56 11.27
N ALA A 205 7.55 0.34 10.95
CA ALA A 205 7.09 -0.62 11.95
C ALA A 205 8.20 -1.00 12.93
N ALA A 206 9.43 -1.26 12.44
CA ALA A 206 10.56 -1.61 13.26
C ALA A 206 10.97 -0.46 14.20
N LEU A 207 11.10 0.76 13.66
CA LEU A 207 11.54 1.92 14.45
C LEU A 207 10.46 2.45 15.42
N LEU A 208 9.17 2.23 15.12
CA LEU A 208 8.08 2.48 16.06
C LEU A 208 7.82 1.31 17.01
N ASN A 209 8.63 0.24 16.92
CA ASN A 209 8.51 -0.97 17.73
C ASN A 209 7.10 -1.59 17.66
N ARG A 210 6.59 -1.81 16.44
CA ARG A 210 5.29 -2.42 16.21
C ARG A 210 5.41 -3.86 15.71
N PRO A 211 4.52 -4.76 16.16
CA PRO A 211 4.57 -6.19 15.83
C PRO A 211 4.02 -6.43 14.41
N ALA A 212 4.62 -5.78 13.41
CA ALA A 212 4.23 -5.92 12.02
C ALA A 212 4.94 -7.10 11.33
N PHE A 213 4.40 -7.52 10.20
CA PHE A 213 4.90 -8.67 9.45
C PHE A 213 6.30 -8.43 8.85
N GLY A 214 6.59 -7.20 8.34
CA GLY A 214 7.90 -6.86 7.81
C GLY A 214 9.06 -7.09 8.79
N PRO A 215 9.05 -6.52 10.01
CA PRO A 215 10.04 -6.80 11.04
C PRO A 215 10.14 -8.29 11.44
N TYR A 216 9.03 -9.00 11.48
CA TYR A 216 9.02 -10.43 11.76
C TYR A 216 9.75 -11.24 10.68
N MET A 217 9.47 -10.96 9.40
CA MET A 217 10.13 -11.62 8.27
C MET A 217 11.63 -11.37 8.25
N GLN A 218 12.06 -10.13 8.55
CA GLN A 218 13.48 -9.82 8.65
C GLN A 218 14.16 -10.58 9.79
N LEU A 219 13.51 -10.67 10.95
CA LEU A 219 14.04 -11.42 12.10
C LEU A 219 14.22 -12.91 11.76
N LEU A 220 13.27 -13.52 11.06
CA LEU A 220 13.38 -14.89 10.60
C LEU A 220 14.53 -15.08 9.61
N GLY A 221 14.67 -14.17 8.64
CA GLY A 221 15.77 -14.21 7.68
C GLY A 221 17.15 -14.08 8.33
N ALA A 222 17.27 -13.19 9.34
CA ALA A 222 18.53 -13.00 10.05
C ALA A 222 18.91 -14.20 10.93
N ASN A 223 17.93 -14.88 11.54
CA ASN A 223 18.19 -15.96 12.49
C ASN A 223 18.30 -17.34 11.83
N ARG A 224 17.71 -17.54 10.66
CA ARG A 224 17.63 -18.84 9.97
C ARG A 224 18.36 -18.90 8.64
N ALA A 225 19.12 -17.87 8.30
CA ALA A 225 19.89 -17.85 7.05
C ALA A 225 20.98 -18.92 6.95
N TYR A 226 21.24 -19.64 8.06
CA TYR A 226 22.32 -20.65 8.18
C TYR A 226 21.83 -22.03 8.63
N GLU A 227 20.54 -22.24 8.84
CA GLU A 227 19.94 -23.55 9.11
C GLU A 227 19.24 -24.12 7.86
#